data_1af452c0a3f34df702bce8746042875d
#
_entry.id   1af452c0a3f34df702bce8746042875d
#
_cell.length_a   1.000
_cell.length_b   1.000
_cell.length_c   1.000
_cell.angle_alpha   90.00
_cell.angle_beta   90.00
_cell.angle_gamma   90.00
#
_symmetry.space_group_name_H-M   'P 1'
#
loop_
_entity.id
_entity.type
_entity.pdbx_description
1 polymer ?
#
loop_
_entity_poly.entity_id
_entity_poly.type
_entity_poly.pdbx_seq_one_letter_code
_entity_poly.pdbx_strand_id
1 'polypeptide(L)'
;ISIITSDIELLEVFYAHTISPIAIAAITSLVMVVFIGQFHVGLGVLAAVFYLLVGLIVPVVNSKAGQKHGQKYRSIYGKLNTTVLDNLYGLDEILQYEKQKERQEKMDAFTEHLEQVNATLKKQEAVQRISTDTVILVAGVCMTLYSGLLASNGVISTGNAIICIIAMMSSFGPTAALSALSNNLNQTLASGNRVLNLLAEEPVVMDVESNVEVPDEDIRISNVTFTYPCLLYTSPSPRD
;
A
#
# COMPACT_ATOMS: atom_id res chain seq x y z
N ILE A 1 -20.97 -0.24 2.87
CA ILE A 1 -20.47 -0.94 4.07
C ILE A 1 -19.01 -1.34 3.88
N SER A 2 -18.60 -1.98 2.78
CA SER A 2 -17.21 -2.39 2.50
C SER A 2 -16.20 -1.22 2.56
N ILE A 3 -16.55 -0.03 2.07
CA ILE A 3 -15.69 1.16 2.16
C ILE A 3 -15.46 1.57 3.62
N ILE A 4 -16.52 1.53 4.43
CA ILE A 4 -16.44 1.95 5.84
C ILE A 4 -15.60 0.96 6.67
N THR A 5 -15.67 -0.34 6.38
CA THR A 5 -14.95 -1.34 7.18
C THR A 5 -13.51 -1.53 6.68
N SER A 6 -13.32 -1.93 5.43
CA SER A 6 -11.99 -2.31 4.94
C SER A 6 -11.09 -1.10 4.58
N ASP A 7 -11.65 0.00 4.09
CA ASP A 7 -10.83 1.17 3.74
C ASP A 7 -10.42 1.96 4.99
N ILE A 8 -11.27 2.02 6.03
CA ILE A 8 -10.91 2.64 7.32
C ILE A 8 -9.86 1.78 8.04
N GLU A 9 -10.01 0.44 8.05
CA GLU A 9 -9.01 -0.46 8.61
C GLU A 9 -7.64 -0.29 7.93
N LEU A 10 -7.61 -0.14 6.59
CA LEU A 10 -6.37 0.15 5.86
C LEU A 10 -5.76 1.50 6.23
N LEU A 11 -6.57 2.51 6.54
CA LEU A 11 -6.09 3.81 7.02
C LEU A 11 -5.53 3.70 8.45
N GLU A 12 -6.16 2.92 9.33
CA GLU A 12 -5.64 2.66 10.68
C GLU A 12 -4.28 1.97 10.61
N VAL A 13 -4.18 0.89 9.81
CA VAL A 13 -2.91 0.18 9.56
C VAL A 13 -1.85 1.13 9.00
N PHE A 14 -2.22 2.08 8.14
CA PHE A 14 -1.30 3.09 7.62
C PHE A 14 -0.73 3.98 8.73
N TYR A 15 -1.57 4.51 9.62
CA TYR A 15 -1.09 5.36 10.71
C TYR A 15 -0.11 4.59 11.61
N ALA A 16 -0.44 3.36 12.00
CA ALA A 16 0.39 2.56 12.89
C ALA A 16 1.68 2.04 12.21
N HIS A 17 1.59 1.58 10.97
CA HIS A 17 2.67 0.85 10.30
C HIS A 17 3.39 1.63 9.20
N THR A 18 3.02 2.87 8.90
CA THR A 18 3.69 3.68 7.88
C THR A 18 4.25 4.97 8.45
N ILE A 19 3.46 5.75 9.19
CA ILE A 19 3.93 7.03 9.72
C ILE A 19 5.02 6.82 10.77
N SER A 20 4.82 5.88 11.69
CA SER A 20 5.79 5.57 12.74
C SER A 20 7.17 5.13 12.18
N PRO A 21 7.28 4.15 11.27
CA PRO A 21 8.55 3.80 10.64
C PRO A 21 9.20 4.93 9.85
N ILE A 22 8.42 5.79 9.18
CA ILE A 22 8.95 6.96 8.48
C ILE A 22 9.60 7.93 9.45
N ALA A 23 8.91 8.25 10.55
CA ALA A 23 9.44 9.14 11.57
C ALA A 23 10.71 8.56 12.23
N ILE A 24 10.69 7.27 12.57
CA ILE A 24 11.85 6.58 13.14
C ILE A 24 13.03 6.61 12.16
N ALA A 25 12.83 6.29 10.89
CA ALA A 25 13.89 6.32 9.89
C ALA A 25 14.46 7.73 9.70
N ALA A 26 13.61 8.75 9.64
CA ALA A 26 14.05 10.15 9.50
C ALA A 26 14.87 10.62 10.72
N ILE A 27 14.35 10.39 11.93
CA ILE A 27 15.05 10.80 13.18
C ILE A 27 16.36 10.04 13.33
N THR A 28 16.35 8.72 13.13
CA THR A 28 17.56 7.88 13.27
C THR A 28 18.61 8.31 12.26
N SER A 29 18.23 8.51 10.99
CA SER A 29 19.16 8.95 9.94
C SER A 29 19.75 10.33 10.27
N LEU A 30 18.94 11.28 10.74
CA LEU A 30 19.40 12.61 11.12
C LEU A 30 20.40 12.54 12.29
N VAL A 31 20.05 11.81 13.35
CA VAL A 31 20.92 11.63 14.51
C VAL A 31 22.25 11.00 14.10
N MET A 32 22.22 9.98 13.23
CA MET A 32 23.43 9.30 12.81
C MET A 32 24.29 10.13 11.86
N VAL A 33 23.70 10.92 10.99
CA VAL A 33 24.43 11.89 10.14
C VAL A 33 25.18 12.92 11.03
N VAL A 34 24.50 13.46 12.05
CA VAL A 34 25.13 14.39 13.00
C VAL A 34 26.23 13.70 13.80
N PHE A 35 25.97 12.50 14.32
CA PHE A 35 26.93 11.73 15.08
C PHE A 35 28.20 11.41 14.28
N ILE A 36 28.07 10.89 13.06
CA ILE A 36 29.20 10.57 12.17
C ILE A 36 29.90 11.88 11.73
N GLY A 37 29.12 12.93 11.48
CA GLY A 37 29.62 14.25 11.10
C GLY A 37 30.49 14.91 12.16
N GLN A 38 30.36 14.60 13.46
CA GLN A 38 31.21 15.08 14.54
C GLN A 38 32.67 14.62 14.40
N PHE A 39 32.91 13.45 13.80
CA PHE A 39 34.29 12.96 13.57
C PHE A 39 34.92 13.61 12.33
N HIS A 40 34.13 13.75 11.25
CA HIS A 40 34.54 14.46 10.04
C HIS A 40 33.32 14.79 9.20
N VAL A 41 33.18 16.04 8.77
CA VAL A 41 32.02 16.50 7.98
C VAL A 41 31.79 15.69 6.71
N GLY A 42 32.88 15.32 6.01
CA GLY A 42 32.78 14.51 4.79
C GLY A 42 32.18 13.10 5.02
N LEU A 43 32.43 12.47 6.20
CA LEU A 43 31.82 11.20 6.57
C LEU A 43 30.32 11.38 6.86
N GLY A 44 29.92 12.47 7.50
CA GLY A 44 28.52 12.82 7.72
C GLY A 44 27.75 13.04 6.41
N VAL A 45 28.35 13.77 5.47
CA VAL A 45 27.76 13.98 4.13
C VAL A 45 27.63 12.65 3.37
N LEU A 46 28.65 11.81 3.41
CA LEU A 46 28.61 10.48 2.81
C LEU A 46 27.46 9.64 3.37
N ALA A 47 27.30 9.62 4.69
CA ALA A 47 26.22 8.93 5.36
C ALA A 47 24.84 9.48 4.93
N ALA A 48 24.69 10.80 4.89
CA ALA A 48 23.46 11.48 4.46
C ALA A 48 23.04 11.08 3.04
N VAL A 49 24.01 11.06 2.11
CA VAL A 49 23.76 10.66 0.72
C VAL A 49 23.24 9.23 0.65
N PHE A 50 23.87 8.29 1.37
CA PHE A 50 23.43 6.89 1.33
C PHE A 50 22.11 6.66 2.07
N TYR A 51 21.81 7.37 3.16
CA TYR A 51 20.48 7.30 3.78
C TYR A 51 19.38 7.84 2.87
N LEU A 52 19.64 8.91 2.12
CA LEU A 52 18.69 9.42 1.12
C LEU A 52 18.52 8.44 -0.06
N LEU A 53 19.60 7.81 -0.51
CA LEU A 53 19.53 6.79 -1.55
C LEU A 53 18.66 5.61 -1.13
N VAL A 54 18.91 5.04 0.05
CA VAL A 54 18.18 3.86 0.55
C VAL A 54 16.76 4.22 0.99
N GLY A 55 16.58 5.34 1.69
CA GLY A 55 15.30 5.72 2.29
C GLY A 55 14.31 6.39 1.32
N LEU A 56 14.80 7.03 0.26
CA LEU A 56 13.95 7.80 -0.66
C LEU A 56 14.05 7.31 -2.11
N ILE A 57 15.26 7.25 -2.67
CA ILE A 57 15.44 6.99 -4.10
C ILE A 57 15.07 5.54 -4.45
N VAL A 58 15.62 4.56 -3.74
CA VAL A 58 15.33 3.14 -3.99
C VAL A 58 13.84 2.82 -3.84
N PRO A 59 13.12 3.25 -2.78
CA PRO A 59 11.69 3.02 -2.67
C PRO A 59 10.86 3.66 -3.79
N VAL A 60 11.17 4.91 -4.15
CA VAL A 60 10.43 5.65 -5.20
C VAL A 60 10.58 4.99 -6.57
N VAL A 61 11.80 4.58 -6.92
CA VAL A 61 12.07 3.90 -8.20
C VAL A 61 11.35 2.56 -8.28
N ASN A 62 11.41 1.76 -7.22
CA ASN A 62 10.82 0.43 -7.18
C ASN A 62 9.29 0.44 -7.03
N SER A 63 8.71 1.43 -6.34
CA SER A 63 7.26 1.56 -6.13
C SER A 63 6.49 1.63 -7.46
N LYS A 64 6.99 2.39 -8.43
CA LYS A 64 6.35 2.54 -9.76
C LYS A 64 6.28 1.24 -10.54
N ALA A 65 7.26 0.36 -10.38
CA ALA A 65 7.32 -0.92 -11.05
C ALA A 65 6.38 -1.98 -10.39
N GLY A 66 6.20 -1.94 -9.06
CA GLY A 66 5.41 -2.91 -8.28
C GLY A 66 3.91 -2.72 -8.34
N GLN A 67 3.45 -1.49 -8.48
CA GLN A 67 2.03 -1.14 -8.36
C GLN A 67 1.13 -1.91 -9.32
N LYS A 68 1.53 -2.04 -10.59
CA LYS A 68 0.75 -2.72 -11.63
C LYS A 68 0.57 -4.22 -11.38
N HIS A 69 1.61 -4.87 -10.89
CA HIS A 69 1.58 -6.31 -10.59
C HIS A 69 0.79 -6.62 -9.33
N GLY A 70 0.88 -5.80 -8.30
CA GLY A 70 0.09 -5.94 -7.09
C GLY A 70 -1.42 -5.78 -7.34
N GLN A 71 -1.83 -4.82 -8.18
CA GLN A 71 -3.22 -4.64 -8.58
C GLN A 71 -3.75 -5.85 -9.37
N LYS A 72 -2.95 -6.38 -10.30
CA LYS A 72 -3.32 -7.58 -11.07
C LYS A 72 -3.51 -8.80 -10.16
N TYR A 73 -2.61 -9.03 -9.22
CA TYR A 73 -2.71 -10.10 -8.24
C TYR A 73 -4.03 -10.04 -7.47
N ARG A 74 -4.39 -8.87 -6.93
CA ARG A 74 -5.63 -8.68 -6.17
C ARG A 74 -6.87 -8.89 -7.00
N SER A 75 -6.87 -8.43 -8.25
CA SER A 75 -8.00 -8.64 -9.16
C SER A 75 -8.24 -10.13 -9.42
N ILE A 76 -7.19 -10.90 -9.65
CA ILE A 76 -7.29 -12.35 -9.89
C ILE A 76 -7.68 -13.08 -8.61
N TYR A 77 -7.09 -12.71 -7.47
CA TYR A 77 -7.43 -13.27 -6.16
C TYR A 77 -8.90 -13.02 -5.80
N GLY A 78 -9.41 -11.82 -6.06
CA GLY A 78 -10.83 -11.51 -5.89
C GLY A 78 -11.74 -12.38 -6.75
N LYS A 79 -11.39 -12.60 -8.02
CA LYS A 79 -12.15 -13.50 -8.92
C LYS A 79 -12.12 -14.95 -8.46
N LEU A 80 -10.98 -15.45 -8.01
CA LEU A 80 -10.86 -16.78 -7.44
C LEU A 80 -11.76 -16.92 -6.21
N ASN A 81 -11.69 -15.96 -5.29
CA ASN A 81 -12.50 -15.98 -4.08
C ASN A 81 -14.00 -15.97 -4.37
N THR A 82 -14.46 -15.13 -5.33
CA THR A 82 -15.85 -15.16 -5.79
C THR A 82 -16.22 -16.52 -6.37
N THR A 83 -15.36 -17.11 -7.21
CA THR A 83 -15.62 -18.44 -7.79
C THR A 83 -15.71 -19.53 -6.72
N VAL A 84 -14.88 -19.46 -5.67
CA VAL A 84 -14.95 -20.40 -4.53
C VAL A 84 -16.28 -20.25 -3.78
N LEU A 85 -16.70 -18.99 -3.50
CA LEU A 85 -18.00 -18.74 -2.86
C LEU A 85 -19.17 -19.20 -3.71
N ASP A 86 -19.15 -18.92 -5.01
CA ASP A 86 -20.18 -19.39 -5.95
C ASP A 86 -20.26 -20.92 -5.97
N ASN A 87 -19.12 -21.62 -5.93
CA ASN A 87 -19.09 -23.07 -5.89
C ASN A 87 -19.60 -23.64 -4.55
N LEU A 88 -19.36 -22.92 -3.42
CA LEU A 88 -19.86 -23.33 -2.12
C LEU A 88 -21.38 -23.13 -2.00
N TYR A 89 -21.87 -21.98 -2.45
CA TYR A 89 -23.31 -21.69 -2.40
C TYR A 89 -24.11 -22.50 -3.44
N GLY A 90 -23.53 -22.78 -4.60
CA GLY A 90 -24.14 -23.59 -5.65
C GLY A 90 -23.72 -25.07 -5.66
N LEU A 91 -23.28 -25.61 -4.50
CA LEU A 91 -22.75 -26.99 -4.44
C LEU A 91 -23.79 -28.03 -4.83
N ASP A 92 -25.03 -27.87 -4.37
CA ASP A 92 -26.11 -28.79 -4.68
C ASP A 92 -26.44 -28.84 -6.19
N GLU A 93 -26.45 -27.66 -6.84
CA GLU A 93 -26.65 -27.55 -8.30
C GLU A 93 -25.48 -28.17 -9.08
N ILE A 94 -24.25 -27.95 -8.61
CA ILE A 94 -23.05 -28.52 -9.25
C ILE A 94 -23.10 -30.05 -9.19
N LEU A 95 -23.52 -30.60 -8.06
CA LEU A 95 -23.69 -32.06 -7.89
C LEU A 95 -24.84 -32.59 -8.74
N GLN A 96 -25.98 -31.90 -8.75
CA GLN A 96 -27.17 -32.31 -9.50
C GLN A 96 -26.95 -32.31 -11.02
N TYR A 97 -26.18 -31.34 -11.54
CA TYR A 97 -25.88 -31.20 -12.96
C TYR A 97 -24.55 -31.87 -13.39
N GLU A 98 -23.91 -32.62 -12.49
CA GLU A 98 -22.62 -33.30 -12.72
C GLU A 98 -21.51 -32.37 -13.27
N LYS A 99 -21.45 -31.14 -12.78
CA LYS A 99 -20.51 -30.09 -13.24
C LYS A 99 -19.22 -29.97 -12.42
N GLN A 100 -18.91 -30.91 -11.55
CA GLN A 100 -17.77 -30.85 -10.62
C GLN A 100 -16.45 -30.68 -11.37
N LYS A 101 -16.24 -31.47 -12.43
CA LYS A 101 -14.99 -31.43 -13.21
C LYS A 101 -14.77 -30.08 -13.89
N GLU A 102 -15.83 -29.56 -14.54
CA GLU A 102 -15.77 -28.22 -15.17
C GLU A 102 -15.45 -27.11 -14.17
N ARG A 103 -16.04 -27.17 -12.98
CA ARG A 103 -15.78 -26.21 -11.91
C ARG A 103 -14.38 -26.33 -11.33
N GLN A 104 -13.87 -27.55 -11.17
CA GLN A 104 -12.51 -27.79 -10.74
C GLN A 104 -11.50 -27.27 -11.77
N GLU A 105 -11.64 -27.59 -13.05
CA GLU A 105 -10.77 -27.09 -14.11
C GLU A 105 -10.73 -25.56 -14.14
N LYS A 106 -11.87 -24.90 -13.91
CA LYS A 106 -11.95 -23.44 -13.81
C LYS A 106 -11.19 -22.91 -12.61
N MET A 107 -11.28 -23.55 -11.45
CA MET A 107 -10.53 -23.17 -10.25
C MET A 107 -9.02 -23.37 -10.45
N ASP A 108 -8.62 -24.49 -11.05
CA ASP A 108 -7.22 -24.80 -11.33
C ASP A 108 -6.61 -23.77 -12.29
N ALA A 109 -7.35 -23.36 -13.33
CA ALA A 109 -6.91 -22.30 -14.24
C ALA A 109 -6.71 -20.94 -13.53
N PHE A 110 -7.61 -20.58 -12.61
CA PHE A 110 -7.42 -19.35 -11.79
C PHE A 110 -6.23 -19.47 -10.87
N THR A 111 -6.02 -20.62 -10.25
CA THR A 111 -4.91 -20.88 -9.34
C THR A 111 -3.57 -20.79 -10.08
N GLU A 112 -3.45 -21.45 -11.24
CA GLU A 112 -2.26 -21.39 -12.08
C GLU A 112 -1.94 -19.94 -12.51
N HIS A 113 -2.97 -19.20 -12.94
CA HIS A 113 -2.78 -17.79 -13.29
C HIS A 113 -2.37 -16.92 -12.09
N LEU A 114 -2.92 -17.20 -10.91
CA LEU A 114 -2.55 -16.52 -9.66
C LEU A 114 -1.10 -16.80 -9.28
N GLU A 115 -0.65 -18.06 -9.42
CA GLU A 115 0.76 -18.44 -9.15
C GLU A 115 1.72 -17.72 -10.08
N GLN A 116 1.44 -17.62 -11.38
CA GLN A 116 2.28 -16.90 -12.34
C GLN A 116 2.41 -15.41 -11.98
N VAL A 117 1.29 -14.77 -11.60
CA VAL A 117 1.30 -13.37 -11.18
C VAL A 117 2.02 -13.18 -9.85
N ASN A 118 1.83 -14.11 -8.90
CA ASN A 118 2.52 -14.10 -7.62
C ASN A 118 4.03 -14.29 -7.79
N ALA A 119 4.47 -15.19 -8.66
CA ALA A 119 5.88 -15.38 -8.97
C ALA A 119 6.53 -14.09 -9.51
N THR A 120 5.81 -13.36 -10.38
CA THR A 120 6.27 -12.07 -10.90
C THR A 120 6.36 -11.01 -9.79
N LEU A 121 5.38 -10.96 -8.90
CA LEU A 121 5.38 -10.07 -7.74
C LEU A 121 6.55 -10.36 -6.79
N LYS A 122 6.76 -11.64 -6.47
CA LYS A 122 7.88 -12.10 -5.62
C LYS A 122 9.25 -11.80 -6.23
N LYS A 123 9.39 -11.98 -7.54
CA LYS A 123 10.60 -11.58 -8.26
C LYS A 123 10.90 -10.09 -8.10
N GLN A 124 9.87 -9.26 -8.17
CA GLN A 124 10.02 -7.82 -8.04
C GLN A 124 10.37 -7.40 -6.60
N GLU A 125 9.73 -8.02 -5.59
CA GLU A 125 10.12 -7.85 -4.19
C GLU A 125 11.58 -8.24 -3.95
N ALA A 126 12.03 -9.36 -4.54
CA ALA A 126 13.43 -9.80 -4.46
C ALA A 126 14.39 -8.80 -5.12
N VAL A 127 14.07 -8.27 -6.31
CA VAL A 127 14.88 -7.24 -6.98
C VAL A 127 14.99 -5.98 -6.13
N GLN A 128 13.89 -5.54 -5.53
CA GLN A 128 13.88 -4.39 -4.63
C GLN A 128 14.80 -4.61 -3.41
N ARG A 129 14.70 -5.78 -2.78
CA ARG A 129 15.55 -6.15 -1.64
C ARG A 129 17.03 -6.21 -2.03
N ILE A 130 17.35 -6.89 -3.14
CA ILE A 130 18.73 -6.97 -3.66
C ILE A 130 19.28 -5.57 -3.95
N SER A 131 18.48 -4.69 -4.57
CA SER A 131 18.91 -3.31 -4.85
C SER A 131 19.23 -2.55 -3.55
N THR A 132 18.36 -2.66 -2.54
CA THR A 132 18.56 -2.04 -1.23
C THR A 132 19.83 -2.56 -0.55
N ASP A 133 19.99 -3.89 -0.48
CA ASP A 133 21.13 -4.54 0.17
C ASP A 133 22.45 -4.22 -0.57
N THR A 134 22.42 -4.12 -1.90
CA THR A 134 23.57 -3.73 -2.72
C THR A 134 24.00 -2.29 -2.41
N VAL A 135 23.05 -1.35 -2.32
CA VAL A 135 23.37 0.05 -1.97
C VAL A 135 23.94 0.14 -0.56
N ILE A 136 23.42 -0.61 0.40
CA ILE A 136 23.95 -0.66 1.77
C ILE A 136 25.36 -1.22 1.79
N LEU A 137 25.64 -2.28 1.03
CA LEU A 137 26.99 -2.87 0.94
C LEU A 137 27.98 -1.86 0.33
N VAL A 138 27.60 -1.19 -0.76
CA VAL A 138 28.43 -0.14 -1.38
C VAL A 138 28.67 1.00 -0.39
N ALA A 139 27.66 1.41 0.37
CA ALA A 139 27.80 2.42 1.42
C ALA A 139 28.84 2.03 2.46
N GLY A 140 28.81 0.77 2.93
CA GLY A 140 29.80 0.22 3.87
C GLY A 140 31.21 0.23 3.31
N VAL A 141 31.37 -0.17 2.04
CA VAL A 141 32.66 -0.15 1.36
C VAL A 141 33.19 1.29 1.22
N CYS A 142 32.34 2.21 0.76
CA CYS A 142 32.71 3.63 0.63
C CYS A 142 33.08 4.26 1.99
N MET A 143 32.31 3.96 3.03
CA MET A 143 32.60 4.44 4.38
C MET A 143 33.94 3.89 4.88
N THR A 144 34.23 2.59 4.68
CA THR A 144 35.48 1.96 5.08
C THR A 144 36.68 2.56 4.36
N LEU A 145 36.58 2.74 3.03
CA LEU A 145 37.65 3.33 2.24
C LEU A 145 37.92 4.79 2.64
N TYR A 146 36.86 5.58 2.77
CA TYR A 146 37.01 7.01 3.07
C TYR A 146 37.46 7.27 4.49
N SER A 147 36.91 6.55 5.49
CA SER A 147 37.36 6.69 6.88
C SER A 147 38.78 6.13 7.07
N GLY A 148 39.15 5.05 6.34
CA GLY A 148 40.50 4.52 6.33
C GLY A 148 41.53 5.50 5.76
N LEU A 149 41.23 6.18 4.66
CA LEU A 149 42.04 7.25 4.09
C LEU A 149 42.26 8.41 5.07
N LEU A 150 41.19 8.84 5.77
CA LEU A 150 41.28 9.89 6.77
C LEU A 150 42.13 9.44 7.98
N ALA A 151 42.02 8.20 8.38
CA ALA A 151 42.82 7.64 9.48
C ALA A 151 44.31 7.51 9.09
N SER A 152 44.63 7.06 7.88
CA SER A 152 46.00 6.95 7.38
C SER A 152 46.69 8.33 7.26
N ASN A 153 45.91 9.36 6.93
CA ASN A 153 46.39 10.74 6.89
C ASN A 153 46.46 11.44 8.28
N GLY A 154 46.09 10.74 9.36
CA GLY A 154 46.13 11.27 10.72
C GLY A 154 45.02 12.28 11.04
N VAL A 155 43.99 12.43 10.17
CA VAL A 155 42.87 13.35 10.36
C VAL A 155 41.91 12.85 11.44
N ILE A 156 41.69 11.56 11.51
CA ILE A 156 40.89 10.91 12.55
C ILE A 156 41.66 9.70 13.13
N SER A 157 41.33 9.30 14.36
CA SER A 157 41.93 8.08 14.92
C SER A 157 41.34 6.83 14.27
N THR A 158 42.11 5.72 14.23
CA THR A 158 41.64 4.45 13.74
C THR A 158 40.40 3.94 14.50
N GLY A 159 40.34 4.19 15.82
CA GLY A 159 39.15 3.89 16.63
C GLY A 159 37.90 4.61 16.15
N ASN A 160 38.04 5.92 15.85
CA ASN A 160 36.93 6.71 15.33
C ASN A 160 36.48 6.24 13.93
N ALA A 161 37.41 5.82 13.07
CA ALA A 161 37.06 5.23 11.77
C ALA A 161 36.22 3.95 11.93
N ILE A 162 36.59 3.06 12.83
CA ILE A 162 35.83 1.83 13.14
C ILE A 162 34.45 2.17 13.69
N ILE A 163 34.35 3.14 14.61
CA ILE A 163 33.07 3.61 15.15
C ILE A 163 32.16 4.10 14.03
N CYS A 164 32.65 4.92 13.10
CA CYS A 164 31.86 5.42 11.97
C CYS A 164 31.32 4.31 11.07
N ILE A 165 32.14 3.29 10.79
CA ILE A 165 31.74 2.14 9.96
C ILE A 165 30.63 1.34 10.66
N ILE A 166 30.83 0.99 11.94
CA ILE A 166 29.85 0.21 12.71
C ILE A 166 28.56 1.01 12.89
N ALA A 167 28.66 2.28 13.23
CA ALA A 167 27.52 3.17 13.42
C ALA A 167 26.66 3.27 12.15
N MET A 168 27.29 3.49 10.99
CA MET A 168 26.57 3.55 9.72
C MET A 168 25.91 2.23 9.37
N MET A 169 26.63 1.11 9.46
CA MET A 169 26.10 -0.21 9.09
C MET A 169 24.94 -0.65 9.98
N SER A 170 25.00 -0.40 11.28
CA SER A 170 23.96 -0.76 12.24
C SER A 170 22.69 0.12 12.12
N SER A 171 22.80 1.31 11.57
CA SER A 171 21.69 2.27 11.51
C SER A 171 20.85 2.20 10.22
N PHE A 172 21.21 1.36 9.25
CA PHE A 172 20.40 1.17 8.04
C PHE A 172 19.08 0.41 8.26
N GLY A 173 18.91 -0.29 9.39
CA GLY A 173 17.71 -1.07 9.70
C GLY A 173 16.39 -0.30 9.48
N PRO A 174 16.16 0.83 10.16
CA PRO A 174 14.96 1.64 9.98
C PRO A 174 14.77 2.15 8.56
N THR A 175 15.86 2.54 7.89
CA THR A 175 15.81 3.05 6.51
C THR A 175 15.50 1.95 5.49
N ALA A 176 16.03 0.73 5.70
CA ALA A 176 15.73 -0.44 4.90
C ALA A 176 14.26 -0.90 5.08
N ALA A 177 13.73 -0.82 6.31
CA ALA A 177 12.34 -1.11 6.61
C ALA A 177 11.39 -0.16 5.83
N LEU A 178 11.77 1.12 5.68
CA LEU A 178 11.03 2.10 4.89
C LEU A 178 10.91 1.69 3.41
N SER A 179 11.97 1.10 2.85
CA SER A 179 11.96 0.61 1.48
C SER A 179 10.89 -0.47 1.25
N ALA A 180 10.66 -1.33 2.23
CA ALA A 180 9.63 -2.38 2.17
C ALA A 180 8.18 -1.85 2.24
N LEU A 181 7.96 -0.67 2.84
CA LEU A 181 6.63 -0.07 3.02
C LEU A 181 6.05 0.57 1.75
N SER A 182 6.87 0.84 0.74
CA SER A 182 6.46 1.58 -0.46
C SER A 182 5.29 0.94 -1.21
N ASN A 183 5.15 -0.38 -1.17
CA ASN A 183 4.07 -1.11 -1.84
C ASN A 183 2.70 -0.90 -1.14
N ASN A 184 2.69 -0.75 0.17
CA ASN A 184 1.46 -0.55 0.95
C ASN A 184 0.97 0.89 0.88
N LEU A 185 1.87 1.86 0.74
CA LEU A 185 1.55 3.29 0.70
C LEU A 185 0.57 3.63 -0.43
N ASN A 186 0.82 3.15 -1.65
CA ASN A 186 -0.04 3.41 -2.81
C ASN A 186 -1.46 2.87 -2.63
N GLN A 187 -1.60 1.73 -1.97
CA GLN A 187 -2.91 1.14 -1.69
C GLN A 187 -3.68 1.97 -0.68
N THR A 188 -3.02 2.38 0.39
CA THR A 188 -3.65 3.19 1.44
C THR A 188 -4.06 4.56 0.92
N LEU A 189 -3.23 5.20 0.08
CA LEU A 189 -3.59 6.45 -0.58
C LEU A 189 -4.82 6.29 -1.49
N ALA A 190 -4.94 5.17 -2.19
CA ALA A 190 -6.13 4.89 -3.00
C ALA A 190 -7.39 4.67 -2.14
N SER A 191 -7.26 3.99 -1.00
CA SER A 191 -8.35 3.83 -0.03
C SER A 191 -8.73 5.17 0.61
N GLY A 192 -7.73 5.98 0.99
CA GLY A 192 -7.95 7.34 1.48
C GLY A 192 -8.73 8.22 0.50
N ASN A 193 -8.37 8.18 -0.78
CA ASN A 193 -9.10 8.92 -1.82
C ASN A 193 -10.56 8.44 -1.96
N ARG A 194 -10.83 7.14 -1.83
CA ARG A 194 -12.22 6.63 -1.86
C ARG A 194 -13.03 7.15 -0.67
N VAL A 195 -12.44 7.15 0.53
CA VAL A 195 -13.10 7.69 1.73
C VAL A 195 -13.34 9.19 1.60
N LEU A 196 -12.35 9.95 1.10
CA LEU A 196 -12.49 11.39 0.87
C LEU A 196 -13.56 11.70 -0.18
N ASN A 197 -13.62 10.92 -1.28
CA ASN A 197 -14.67 11.08 -2.29
C ASN A 197 -16.05 10.79 -1.71
N LEU A 198 -16.20 9.77 -0.85
CA LEU A 198 -17.46 9.48 -0.17
C LEU A 198 -17.88 10.62 0.77
N LEU A 199 -16.93 11.21 1.50
CA LEU A 199 -17.20 12.35 2.39
C LEU A 199 -17.53 13.64 1.62
N ALA A 200 -17.01 13.78 0.41
CA ALA A 200 -17.27 14.91 -0.48
C ALA A 200 -18.55 14.73 -1.33
N GLU A 201 -19.19 13.56 -1.26
CA GLU A 201 -20.43 13.29 -1.99
C GLU A 201 -21.56 14.15 -1.42
N GLU A 202 -22.11 15.01 -2.25
CA GLU A 202 -23.26 15.83 -1.86
C GLU A 202 -24.52 14.94 -1.76
N PRO A 203 -25.30 15.06 -0.69
CA PRO A 203 -26.53 14.28 -0.55
C PRO A 203 -27.49 14.61 -1.69
N VAL A 204 -27.96 13.58 -2.40
CA VAL A 204 -28.93 13.72 -3.49
C VAL A 204 -30.24 14.34 -3.01
N VAL A 205 -30.58 14.15 -1.74
CA VAL A 205 -31.75 14.72 -1.08
C VAL A 205 -31.23 15.67 -0.01
N MET A 206 -31.48 16.96 -0.20
CA MET A 206 -31.21 17.95 0.84
C MET A 206 -32.34 17.93 1.87
N ASP A 207 -31.97 18.00 3.14
CA ASP A 207 -32.93 18.22 4.21
C ASP A 207 -33.59 19.59 3.97
N VAL A 208 -34.90 19.58 3.81
CA VAL A 208 -35.68 20.83 3.70
C VAL A 208 -35.84 21.34 5.13
N GLU A 209 -35.05 22.33 5.51
CA GLU A 209 -35.26 23.09 6.74
C GLU A 209 -36.55 23.95 6.56
N SER A 210 -37.69 23.32 6.59
CA SER A 210 -38.97 24.05 6.63
C SER A 210 -39.54 23.97 8.05
N ASN A 211 -39.64 25.10 8.72
CA ASN A 211 -40.44 25.28 9.92
C ASN A 211 -41.96 25.31 9.59
N VAL A 212 -42.38 24.60 8.54
CA VAL A 212 -43.76 24.47 8.20
C VAL A 212 -44.36 23.40 9.11
N GLU A 213 -45.20 23.81 10.07
CA GLU A 213 -46.03 22.86 10.80
C GLU A 213 -46.86 22.09 9.77
N VAL A 214 -46.66 20.79 9.69
CA VAL A 214 -47.48 19.92 8.85
C VAL A 214 -48.83 19.83 9.54
N PRO A 215 -49.93 20.40 8.96
CA PRO A 215 -51.25 20.29 9.54
C PRO A 215 -51.65 18.80 9.63
N ASP A 216 -52.39 18.44 10.66
CA ASP A 216 -52.91 17.08 10.89
C ASP A 216 -54.06 16.77 9.91
N GLU A 217 -53.75 16.85 8.61
CA GLU A 217 -54.63 16.63 7.49
C GLU A 217 -54.21 15.43 6.64
N ASP A 218 -55.13 14.90 5.84
CA ASP A 218 -54.85 13.80 4.92
C ASP A 218 -53.74 14.13 3.91
N ILE A 219 -52.79 13.23 3.74
CA ILE A 219 -51.76 13.35 2.71
C ILE A 219 -52.41 13.07 1.35
N ARG A 220 -52.47 14.07 0.48
CA ARG A 220 -53.04 13.94 -0.87
C ARG A 220 -51.94 14.04 -1.92
N ILE A 221 -51.69 12.93 -2.62
CA ILE A 221 -50.73 12.85 -3.73
C ILE A 221 -51.51 12.86 -5.04
N SER A 222 -51.22 13.83 -5.91
CA SER A 222 -51.88 13.93 -7.24
C SER A 222 -50.85 14.31 -8.31
N ASN A 223 -50.91 13.63 -9.45
CA ASN A 223 -50.05 13.87 -10.62
C ASN A 223 -48.54 13.83 -10.32
N VAL A 224 -48.10 12.91 -9.47
CA VAL A 224 -46.65 12.70 -9.17
C VAL A 224 -46.14 11.58 -10.06
N THR A 225 -45.12 11.89 -10.88
CA THR A 225 -44.37 10.89 -11.63
C THR A 225 -42.98 10.79 -11.02
N PHE A 226 -42.56 9.59 -10.61
CA PHE A 226 -41.24 9.33 -10.05
C PHE A 226 -40.59 8.16 -10.79
N THR A 227 -39.32 8.36 -11.16
CA THR A 227 -38.54 7.33 -11.86
C THR A 227 -37.21 7.12 -11.13
N TYR A 228 -36.92 5.88 -10.76
CA TYR A 228 -35.59 5.55 -10.22
C TYR A 228 -34.55 5.55 -11.34
N PRO A 229 -33.44 6.29 -11.22
CA PRO A 229 -32.46 6.44 -12.30
C PRO A 229 -31.73 5.16 -12.70
N CYS A 230 -31.78 4.13 -11.85
CA CYS A 230 -31.09 2.85 -12.09
C CYS A 230 -32.02 1.69 -12.48
N LEU A 231 -33.31 1.93 -12.65
CA LEU A 231 -34.27 0.89 -13.01
C LEU A 231 -34.69 0.98 -14.49
N LEU A 232 -34.67 -0.15 -15.19
CA LEU A 232 -35.19 -0.27 -16.53
C LEU A 232 -36.69 -0.61 -16.42
N TYR A 233 -37.56 0.40 -16.67
CA TYR A 233 -38.99 0.19 -16.68
C TYR A 233 -39.40 -0.41 -18.04
N THR A 234 -39.48 -1.75 -18.15
CA THR A 234 -39.77 -2.45 -19.39
C THR A 234 -41.23 -2.87 -19.56
N SER A 235 -42.03 -2.82 -18.48
CA SER A 235 -43.47 -3.12 -18.54
C SER A 235 -44.21 -2.47 -17.38
N PRO A 236 -45.46 -2.04 -17.57
CA PRO A 236 -46.31 -1.57 -16.48
C PRO A 236 -46.52 -2.71 -15.47
N SER A 237 -46.62 -2.37 -14.19
CA SER A 237 -46.98 -3.31 -13.14
C SER A 237 -48.36 -3.89 -13.41
N PRO A 238 -48.60 -5.20 -13.26
CA PRO A 238 -49.96 -5.76 -13.42
C PRO A 238 -50.96 -5.31 -12.35
N ARG A 239 -50.57 -4.38 -11.48
CA ARG A 239 -51.42 -3.81 -10.43
C ARG A 239 -51.74 -2.33 -10.63
N ASP A 240 -51.28 -1.71 -11.72
CA ASP A 240 -51.61 -0.33 -12.09
C ASP A 240 -52.88 -0.28 -12.96
#